data_aadc16a47e52838bc19659487f24e548
#
_entry.id   aadc16a47e52838bc19659487f24e548
#
_cell.length_a   1.000
_cell.length_b   1.000
_cell.length_c   1.000
_cell.angle_alpha   90.00
_cell.angle_beta   90.00
_cell.angle_gamma   90.00
#
_symmetry.space_group_name_H-M   'P 1'
#
loop_
_entity.id
_entity.type
_entity.pdbx_description
1 polymer ?
#
loop_
_entity_poly.entity_id
_entity_poly.type
_entity_poly.pdbx_seq_one_letter_code
_entity_poly.pdbx_strand_id
1 'polypeptide(L)'
;MKETWDPSGPADTRTMRIVHNALRRDLARAGTVLRTAPCPHPDQRRALATHLAWMMAFLHHHHSGEDAGLYPLVRAKNPEAIPLLDRMDADHDAIEPGMAALVAAAEAYGEDAGAREAVLAAIAGLDDTLLPHLLREEEEMMPVVAASITWQEWEDWTQTYNVKPRPKKELAHEGLWIMEGQAPEDQELMARLVPPVPRWIILNVLSRGYRRAAFRRWQAQADAPWPLLVSGSNTVEVAASPAQVWSVLADVRRVPEWSHECHHVAWLGGATEGAVGARFKGSNRVGRVRWARPCTVTAWEPERRLVFETKGPLGLDASEWTFGLEPHGTGTRITQSFRILRMAGWFGRLVHRTLPAHRDRRPALREDLVRLGELARASAPATVSAP
;
A
#
# COMPACT_ATOMS: atom_id res chain seq x y z
N MET A 1 -32.83 -1.36 -4.99
CA MET A 1 -33.47 -2.45 -5.76
C MET A 1 -32.62 -3.70 -5.58
N LYS A 2 -33.18 -4.83 -5.16
CA LYS A 2 -32.47 -6.11 -5.28
C LYS A 2 -32.40 -6.39 -6.79
N GLU A 3 -31.20 -6.34 -7.37
CA GLU A 3 -30.98 -7.01 -8.66
C GLU A 3 -31.31 -8.48 -8.42
N THR A 4 -32.45 -8.93 -8.94
CA THR A 4 -32.79 -10.34 -9.01
C THR A 4 -31.94 -10.91 -10.15
N TRP A 5 -30.86 -11.60 -9.79
CA TRP A 5 -30.06 -12.33 -10.76
C TRP A 5 -30.94 -13.36 -11.46
N ASP A 6 -30.93 -13.33 -12.78
CA ASP A 6 -31.62 -14.35 -13.56
C ASP A 6 -30.75 -15.61 -13.60
N PRO A 7 -31.17 -16.73 -12.96
CA PRO A 7 -30.38 -17.96 -12.94
C PRO A 7 -30.07 -18.51 -14.34
N SER A 8 -30.93 -18.23 -15.31
CA SER A 8 -30.80 -18.66 -16.71
C SER A 8 -30.09 -17.64 -17.60
N GLY A 9 -29.83 -16.45 -17.08
CA GLY A 9 -29.08 -15.40 -17.77
C GLY A 9 -27.61 -15.73 -17.94
N PRO A 10 -26.85 -14.92 -18.70
CA PRO A 10 -25.41 -15.09 -18.89
C PRO A 10 -24.64 -15.05 -17.57
N ALA A 11 -23.49 -15.75 -17.50
CA ALA A 11 -22.59 -15.69 -16.34
C ALA A 11 -22.06 -14.26 -16.14
N ASP A 12 -22.02 -13.81 -14.86
CA ASP A 12 -21.39 -12.54 -14.51
C ASP A 12 -19.91 -12.77 -14.15
N THR A 13 -19.05 -12.60 -15.12
CA THR A 13 -17.62 -12.89 -15.02
C THR A 13 -16.78 -11.74 -14.46
N ARG A 14 -17.39 -10.59 -14.03
CA ARG A 14 -16.67 -9.41 -13.54
C ARG A 14 -15.76 -9.70 -12.35
N THR A 15 -16.12 -10.70 -11.55
CA THR A 15 -15.32 -11.11 -10.37
C THR A 15 -13.93 -11.60 -10.73
N MET A 16 -13.73 -12.18 -11.93
CA MET A 16 -12.42 -12.62 -12.41
C MET A 16 -11.42 -11.47 -12.44
N ARG A 17 -11.74 -10.40 -13.15
CA ARG A 17 -10.90 -9.18 -13.20
C ARG A 17 -10.61 -8.60 -11.81
N ILE A 18 -11.57 -8.64 -10.89
CA ILE A 18 -11.39 -8.12 -9.53
C ILE A 18 -10.36 -8.95 -8.75
N VAL A 19 -10.39 -10.28 -8.91
CA VAL A 19 -9.40 -11.20 -8.33
C VAL A 19 -8.01 -10.93 -8.93
N HIS A 20 -7.91 -10.84 -10.24
CA HIS A 20 -6.66 -10.56 -10.95
C HIS A 20 -6.04 -9.21 -10.55
N ASN A 21 -6.86 -8.19 -10.35
CA ASN A 21 -6.38 -6.89 -9.88
C ASN A 21 -5.73 -6.98 -8.50
N ALA A 22 -6.21 -7.85 -7.62
CA ALA A 22 -5.58 -8.06 -6.32
C ALA A 22 -4.19 -8.71 -6.44
N LEU A 23 -4.01 -9.67 -7.36
CA LEU A 23 -2.72 -10.30 -7.68
C LEU A 23 -1.73 -9.25 -8.24
N ARG A 24 -2.13 -8.55 -9.32
CA ARG A 24 -1.30 -7.49 -9.94
C ARG A 24 -0.88 -6.43 -8.93
N ARG A 25 -1.82 -5.97 -8.12
CA ARG A 25 -1.58 -4.96 -7.09
C ARG A 25 -0.49 -5.39 -6.11
N ASP A 26 -0.60 -6.59 -5.55
CA ASP A 26 0.30 -7.00 -4.48
C ASP A 26 1.66 -7.48 -5.00
N LEU A 27 1.78 -8.03 -6.22
CA LEU A 27 3.06 -8.26 -6.89
C LEU A 27 3.79 -6.93 -7.14
N ALA A 28 3.10 -5.92 -7.67
CA ALA A 28 3.66 -4.59 -7.89
C ALA A 28 4.07 -3.90 -6.58
N ARG A 29 3.26 -4.04 -5.51
CA ARG A 29 3.59 -3.53 -4.16
C ARG A 29 4.83 -4.19 -3.58
N ALA A 30 4.94 -5.51 -3.70
CA ALA A 30 6.10 -6.26 -3.23
C ALA A 30 7.36 -5.78 -3.95
N GLY A 31 7.33 -5.68 -5.29
CA GLY A 31 8.42 -5.12 -6.07
C GLY A 31 8.80 -3.70 -5.64
N THR A 32 7.82 -2.85 -5.34
CA THR A 32 8.06 -1.48 -4.85
C THR A 32 8.76 -1.48 -3.48
N VAL A 33 8.24 -2.25 -2.52
CA VAL A 33 8.82 -2.35 -1.16
C VAL A 33 10.26 -2.88 -1.23
N LEU A 34 10.52 -3.87 -2.08
CA LEU A 34 11.84 -4.47 -2.23
C LEU A 34 12.85 -3.52 -2.89
N ARG A 35 12.43 -2.64 -3.80
CA ARG A 35 13.31 -1.66 -4.47
C ARG A 35 13.54 -0.40 -3.66
N THR A 36 12.69 -0.11 -2.67
CA THR A 36 12.73 1.16 -1.91
C THR A 36 13.61 1.03 -0.67
N ALA A 37 14.52 1.98 -0.48
CA ALA A 37 15.31 2.08 0.76
C ALA A 37 14.48 2.73 1.90
N PRO A 38 14.75 2.37 3.16
CA PRO A 38 15.68 1.33 3.62
C PRO A 38 15.14 -0.09 3.41
N CYS A 39 16.04 -1.08 3.41
CA CYS A 39 15.63 -2.50 3.33
C CYS A 39 14.60 -2.83 4.41
N PRO A 40 13.61 -3.68 4.10
CA PRO A 40 12.62 -4.14 5.06
C PRO A 40 13.25 -4.73 6.33
N HIS A 41 12.70 -4.35 7.49
CA HIS A 41 13.04 -4.94 8.78
C HIS A 41 12.74 -6.46 8.80
N PRO A 42 13.43 -7.30 9.59
CA PRO A 42 13.20 -8.75 9.65
C PRO A 42 11.72 -9.16 9.78
N ASP A 43 10.94 -8.47 10.61
CA ASP A 43 9.50 -8.77 10.77
C ASP A 43 8.69 -8.44 9.50
N GLN A 44 9.08 -7.38 8.78
CA GLN A 44 8.47 -7.03 7.50
C GLN A 44 8.85 -8.04 6.42
N ARG A 45 10.12 -8.47 6.37
CA ARG A 45 10.57 -9.50 5.43
C ARG A 45 9.78 -10.79 5.59
N ARG A 46 9.66 -11.30 6.83
CA ARG A 46 8.85 -12.50 7.12
C ARG A 46 7.38 -12.31 6.74
N ALA A 47 6.81 -11.14 7.01
CA ALA A 47 5.43 -10.85 6.62
C ALA A 47 5.23 -10.80 5.10
N LEU A 48 6.20 -10.26 4.36
CA LEU A 48 6.21 -10.26 2.88
C LEU A 48 6.35 -11.68 2.33
N ALA A 49 7.33 -12.44 2.83
CA ALA A 49 7.58 -13.83 2.42
C ALA A 49 6.34 -14.70 2.61
N THR A 50 5.75 -14.65 3.80
CA THR A 50 4.51 -15.38 4.11
C THR A 50 3.36 -14.98 3.18
N HIS A 51 3.26 -13.71 2.82
CA HIS A 51 2.19 -13.23 1.94
C HIS A 51 2.39 -13.64 0.49
N LEU A 52 3.61 -13.57 -0.03
CA LEU A 52 3.92 -14.02 -1.39
C LEU A 52 3.66 -15.51 -1.55
N ALA A 53 4.11 -16.33 -0.61
CA ALA A 53 3.83 -17.77 -0.62
C ALA A 53 2.32 -18.04 -0.54
N TRP A 54 1.58 -17.31 0.32
CA TRP A 54 0.12 -17.42 0.39
C TRP A 54 -0.57 -17.02 -0.91
N MET A 55 -0.11 -15.97 -1.59
CA MET A 55 -0.66 -15.54 -2.89
C MET A 55 -0.45 -16.60 -3.97
N MET A 56 0.69 -17.26 -3.99
CA MET A 56 0.96 -18.35 -4.95
C MET A 56 0.08 -19.57 -4.67
N ALA A 57 -0.13 -19.91 -3.40
CA ALA A 57 -1.08 -20.95 -3.04
C ALA A 57 -2.53 -20.59 -3.42
N PHE A 58 -2.91 -19.33 -3.29
CA PHE A 58 -4.20 -18.82 -3.77
C PHE A 58 -4.31 -18.93 -5.30
N LEU A 59 -3.29 -18.49 -6.04
CA LEU A 59 -3.27 -18.54 -7.50
C LEU A 59 -3.36 -20.00 -8.02
N HIS A 60 -2.57 -20.90 -7.44
CA HIS A 60 -2.63 -22.33 -7.76
C HIS A 60 -4.04 -22.92 -7.54
N HIS A 61 -4.69 -22.57 -6.42
CA HIS A 61 -6.06 -23.01 -6.16
C HIS A 61 -7.07 -22.43 -7.16
N HIS A 62 -6.90 -21.17 -7.55
CA HIS A 62 -7.72 -20.48 -8.53
C HIS A 62 -7.65 -21.17 -9.90
N HIS A 63 -6.45 -21.35 -10.46
CA HIS A 63 -6.24 -22.08 -11.73
C HIS A 63 -6.75 -23.53 -11.64
N SER A 64 -6.47 -24.24 -10.55
CA SER A 64 -6.97 -25.62 -10.37
C SER A 64 -8.50 -25.70 -10.37
N GLY A 65 -9.19 -24.67 -9.89
CA GLY A 65 -10.65 -24.60 -9.94
C GLY A 65 -11.19 -24.38 -11.35
N GLU A 66 -10.48 -23.65 -12.17
CA GLU A 66 -10.78 -23.42 -13.58
C GLU A 66 -10.56 -24.69 -14.40
N ASP A 67 -9.39 -25.32 -14.26
CA ASP A 67 -9.02 -26.55 -14.96
C ASP A 67 -9.93 -27.71 -14.60
N ALA A 68 -10.30 -27.85 -13.33
CA ALA A 68 -11.14 -28.96 -12.86
C ALA A 68 -12.64 -28.76 -13.09
N GLY A 69 -13.10 -27.51 -13.25
CA GLY A 69 -14.53 -27.23 -13.26
C GLY A 69 -15.01 -26.31 -14.37
N LEU A 70 -14.44 -25.12 -14.50
CA LEU A 70 -14.93 -24.11 -15.43
C LEU A 70 -14.63 -24.48 -16.88
N TYR A 71 -13.38 -24.79 -17.20
CA TYR A 71 -12.96 -25.10 -18.56
C TYR A 71 -13.60 -26.38 -19.11
N PRO A 72 -13.71 -27.50 -18.37
CA PRO A 72 -14.48 -28.66 -18.81
C PRO A 72 -15.95 -28.35 -19.09
N LEU A 73 -16.58 -27.48 -18.29
CA LEU A 73 -17.97 -27.08 -18.49
C LEU A 73 -18.13 -26.30 -19.80
N VAL A 74 -17.24 -25.34 -20.05
CA VAL A 74 -17.26 -24.54 -21.28
C VAL A 74 -16.94 -25.40 -22.49
N ARG A 75 -15.96 -26.35 -22.43
CA ARG A 75 -15.64 -27.30 -23.50
C ARG A 75 -16.85 -28.12 -23.90
N ALA A 76 -17.64 -28.57 -22.92
CA ALA A 76 -18.83 -29.37 -23.17
C ALA A 76 -19.98 -28.61 -23.88
N LYS A 77 -20.09 -27.29 -23.58
CA LYS A 77 -21.18 -26.46 -24.10
C LYS A 77 -20.83 -25.68 -25.34
N ASN A 78 -19.56 -25.34 -25.51
CA ASN A 78 -19.05 -24.55 -26.63
C ASN A 78 -17.77 -25.17 -27.21
N PRO A 79 -17.91 -26.19 -28.09
CA PRO A 79 -16.75 -26.83 -28.71
C PRO A 79 -15.87 -25.87 -29.55
N GLU A 80 -16.43 -24.76 -30.05
CA GLU A 80 -15.67 -23.76 -30.79
C GLU A 80 -14.63 -23.04 -29.91
N ALA A 81 -14.81 -23.04 -28.60
CA ALA A 81 -13.88 -22.45 -27.62
C ALA A 81 -12.65 -23.33 -27.36
N ILE A 82 -12.61 -24.58 -27.80
CA ILE A 82 -11.54 -25.56 -27.50
C ILE A 82 -10.13 -24.97 -27.77
N PRO A 83 -9.86 -24.33 -28.93
CA PRO A 83 -8.52 -23.79 -29.16
C PRO A 83 -8.10 -22.68 -28.19
N LEU A 84 -9.06 -21.91 -27.65
CA LEU A 84 -8.78 -20.91 -26.63
C LEU A 84 -8.53 -21.57 -25.27
N LEU A 85 -9.35 -22.53 -24.91
CA LEU A 85 -9.20 -23.31 -23.67
C LEU A 85 -7.87 -24.07 -23.62
N ASP A 86 -7.42 -24.65 -24.73
CA ASP A 86 -6.11 -25.33 -24.83
C ASP A 86 -4.96 -24.33 -24.63
N ARG A 87 -5.12 -23.07 -25.03
CA ARG A 87 -4.15 -22.01 -24.71
C ARG A 87 -4.17 -21.62 -23.25
N MET A 88 -5.36 -21.57 -22.62
CA MET A 88 -5.46 -21.28 -21.18
C MET A 88 -4.78 -22.38 -20.34
N ASP A 89 -5.03 -23.65 -20.66
CA ASP A 89 -4.36 -24.77 -20.02
C ASP A 89 -2.83 -24.68 -20.16
N ALA A 90 -2.33 -24.36 -21.37
CA ALA A 90 -0.90 -24.19 -21.63
C ALA A 90 -0.29 -22.97 -20.88
N ASP A 91 -1.06 -21.90 -20.70
CA ASP A 91 -0.64 -20.76 -19.91
C ASP A 91 -0.51 -21.15 -18.42
N HIS A 92 -1.46 -21.91 -17.85
CA HIS A 92 -1.38 -22.41 -16.47
C HIS A 92 -0.13 -23.25 -16.25
N ASP A 93 0.17 -24.18 -17.16
CA ASP A 93 1.39 -25.00 -17.13
C ASP A 93 2.67 -24.13 -17.18
N ALA A 94 2.65 -23.05 -17.97
CA ALA A 94 3.79 -22.13 -18.11
C ALA A 94 3.99 -21.23 -16.89
N ILE A 95 2.93 -20.94 -16.11
CA ILE A 95 2.95 -20.09 -14.92
C ILE A 95 3.48 -20.86 -13.69
N GLU A 96 3.21 -22.14 -13.57
CA GLU A 96 3.52 -22.97 -12.39
C GLU A 96 5.01 -22.91 -11.97
N PRO A 97 6.00 -23.01 -12.89
CA PRO A 97 7.41 -22.88 -12.49
C PRO A 97 7.76 -21.49 -11.91
N GLY A 98 7.15 -20.42 -12.41
CA GLY A 98 7.32 -19.05 -11.90
C GLY A 98 6.77 -18.89 -10.49
N MET A 99 5.61 -19.49 -10.21
CA MET A 99 5.03 -19.51 -8.88
C MET A 99 5.92 -20.27 -7.88
N ALA A 100 6.42 -21.43 -8.25
CA ALA A 100 7.33 -22.21 -7.41
C ALA A 100 8.65 -21.46 -7.14
N ALA A 101 9.21 -20.79 -8.14
CA ALA A 101 10.41 -19.98 -8.01
C ALA A 101 10.19 -18.79 -7.05
N LEU A 102 9.02 -18.12 -7.14
CA LEU A 102 8.70 -17.01 -6.24
C LEU A 102 8.52 -17.48 -4.79
N VAL A 103 7.89 -18.62 -4.55
CA VAL A 103 7.76 -19.20 -3.21
C VAL A 103 9.13 -19.47 -2.61
N ALA A 104 10.01 -20.16 -3.33
CA ALA A 104 11.36 -20.50 -2.86
C ALA A 104 12.20 -19.24 -2.57
N ALA A 105 12.17 -18.25 -3.46
CA ALA A 105 12.87 -16.98 -3.27
C ALA A 105 12.32 -16.18 -2.07
N ALA A 106 11.00 -16.17 -1.89
CA ALA A 106 10.35 -15.47 -0.78
C ALA A 106 10.68 -16.12 0.58
N GLU A 107 10.68 -17.43 0.67
CA GLU A 107 11.09 -18.16 1.87
C GLU A 107 12.54 -17.85 2.26
N ALA A 108 13.47 -17.93 1.30
CA ALA A 108 14.87 -17.55 1.52
C ALA A 108 14.99 -16.09 2.00
N TYR A 109 14.24 -15.17 1.40
CA TYR A 109 14.25 -13.77 1.79
C TYR A 109 13.69 -13.52 3.19
N GLY A 110 12.73 -14.31 3.63
CA GLY A 110 12.19 -14.23 4.99
C GLY A 110 13.27 -14.37 6.05
N GLU A 111 14.22 -15.24 5.81
CA GLU A 111 15.35 -15.54 6.70
C GLU A 111 16.57 -14.63 6.44
N ASP A 112 16.92 -14.38 5.17
CA ASP A 112 18.09 -13.60 4.78
C ASP A 112 17.74 -12.42 3.86
N ALA A 113 18.13 -11.22 4.28
CA ALA A 113 17.96 -10.00 3.48
C ALA A 113 18.77 -10.04 2.16
N GLY A 114 19.84 -10.84 2.08
CA GLY A 114 20.65 -11.01 0.88
C GLY A 114 19.90 -11.64 -0.28
N ALA A 115 18.82 -12.39 -0.02
CA ALA A 115 17.98 -12.99 -1.04
C ALA A 115 17.02 -12.01 -1.75
N ARG A 116 17.07 -10.71 -1.45
CA ARG A 116 16.18 -9.68 -2.02
C ARG A 116 16.13 -9.69 -3.55
N GLU A 117 17.28 -9.74 -4.19
CA GLU A 117 17.37 -9.71 -5.66
C GLU A 117 16.76 -10.97 -6.30
N ALA A 118 16.85 -12.12 -5.62
CA ALA A 118 16.19 -13.34 -6.08
C ALA A 118 14.66 -13.20 -6.09
N VAL A 119 14.07 -12.55 -5.07
CA VAL A 119 12.63 -12.29 -5.07
C VAL A 119 12.23 -11.33 -6.20
N LEU A 120 13.03 -10.27 -6.43
CA LEU A 120 12.76 -9.34 -7.52
C LEU A 120 12.84 -10.02 -8.89
N ALA A 121 13.83 -10.89 -9.10
CA ALA A 121 13.97 -11.68 -10.33
C ALA A 121 12.80 -12.68 -10.49
N ALA A 122 12.39 -13.35 -9.40
CA ALA A 122 11.27 -14.28 -9.44
C ALA A 122 9.93 -13.58 -9.72
N ILE A 123 9.68 -12.38 -9.16
CA ILE A 123 8.50 -11.57 -9.51
C ILE A 123 8.53 -11.22 -11.00
N ALA A 124 9.66 -10.74 -11.52
CA ALA A 124 9.77 -10.39 -12.93
C ALA A 124 9.53 -11.59 -13.85
N GLY A 125 10.13 -12.75 -13.54
CA GLY A 125 9.93 -13.97 -14.31
C GLY A 125 8.49 -14.50 -14.27
N LEU A 126 7.81 -14.36 -13.13
CA LEU A 126 6.38 -14.67 -13.01
C LEU A 126 5.51 -13.68 -13.80
N ASP A 127 5.81 -12.38 -13.73
CA ASP A 127 5.07 -11.35 -14.47
C ASP A 127 5.11 -11.58 -15.98
N ASP A 128 6.22 -12.12 -16.54
CA ASP A 128 6.39 -12.41 -17.96
C ASP A 128 5.37 -13.47 -18.49
N THR A 129 4.93 -14.41 -17.64
CA THR A 129 3.96 -15.44 -17.99
C THR A 129 2.56 -15.13 -17.47
N LEU A 130 2.46 -14.65 -16.24
CA LEU A 130 1.18 -14.42 -15.57
C LEU A 130 0.42 -13.22 -16.17
N LEU A 131 1.07 -12.07 -16.40
CA LEU A 131 0.32 -10.87 -16.84
C LEU A 131 -0.32 -11.03 -18.23
N PRO A 132 0.35 -11.65 -19.25
CA PRO A 132 -0.30 -11.94 -20.53
C PRO A 132 -1.46 -12.93 -20.40
N HIS A 133 -1.35 -13.95 -19.53
CA HIS A 133 -2.42 -14.90 -19.23
C HIS A 133 -3.64 -14.17 -18.65
N LEU A 134 -3.46 -13.41 -17.55
CA LEU A 134 -4.57 -12.68 -16.91
C LEU A 134 -5.29 -11.74 -17.89
N LEU A 135 -4.54 -11.11 -18.79
CA LEU A 135 -5.13 -10.23 -19.82
C LEU A 135 -5.95 -11.04 -20.84
N ARG A 136 -5.40 -12.16 -21.33
CA ARG A 136 -6.08 -13.05 -22.29
C ARG A 136 -7.35 -13.62 -21.68
N GLU A 137 -7.28 -14.03 -20.43
CA GLU A 137 -8.44 -14.57 -19.75
C GLU A 137 -9.55 -13.52 -19.60
N GLU A 138 -9.21 -12.30 -19.20
CA GLU A 138 -10.19 -11.21 -19.06
C GLU A 138 -10.78 -10.77 -20.39
N GLU A 139 -9.98 -10.65 -21.45
CA GLU A 139 -10.40 -10.08 -22.72
C GLU A 139 -10.94 -11.10 -23.72
N GLU A 140 -10.41 -12.33 -23.72
CA GLU A 140 -10.80 -13.35 -24.69
C GLU A 140 -11.66 -14.44 -24.02
N MET A 141 -11.23 -14.99 -22.87
CA MET A 141 -11.90 -16.16 -22.27
C MET A 141 -13.19 -15.79 -21.53
N MET A 142 -13.20 -14.72 -20.73
CA MET A 142 -14.39 -14.36 -19.95
C MET A 142 -15.62 -14.00 -20.80
N PRO A 143 -15.51 -13.31 -21.95
CA PRO A 143 -16.64 -13.18 -22.87
C PRO A 143 -17.18 -14.53 -23.40
N VAL A 144 -16.30 -15.49 -23.67
CA VAL A 144 -16.68 -16.82 -24.12
C VAL A 144 -17.40 -17.57 -22.97
N VAL A 145 -16.89 -17.51 -21.74
CA VAL A 145 -17.55 -18.06 -20.55
C VAL A 145 -18.96 -17.48 -20.40
N ALA A 146 -19.08 -16.15 -20.43
CA ALA A 146 -20.36 -15.46 -20.26
C ALA A 146 -21.39 -15.85 -21.33
N ALA A 147 -20.94 -16.13 -22.56
CA ALA A 147 -21.82 -16.58 -23.64
C ALA A 147 -22.14 -18.07 -23.61
N SER A 148 -21.33 -18.89 -22.93
CA SER A 148 -21.43 -20.37 -22.97
C SER A 148 -22.18 -20.97 -21.79
N ILE A 149 -22.11 -20.33 -20.61
CA ILE A 149 -22.71 -20.86 -19.38
C ILE A 149 -23.66 -19.86 -18.73
N THR A 150 -24.61 -20.37 -17.97
CA THR A 150 -25.58 -19.56 -17.24
C THR A 150 -24.97 -19.00 -15.94
N TRP A 151 -25.66 -17.98 -15.38
CA TRP A 151 -25.31 -17.45 -14.06
C TRP A 151 -25.34 -18.53 -12.97
N GLN A 152 -26.34 -19.44 -13.01
CA GLN A 152 -26.44 -20.53 -12.03
C GLN A 152 -25.24 -21.48 -12.11
N GLU A 153 -24.78 -21.82 -13.31
CA GLU A 153 -23.62 -22.70 -13.50
C GLU A 153 -22.31 -22.03 -13.06
N TRP A 154 -22.16 -20.73 -13.29
CA TRP A 154 -21.05 -19.94 -12.75
C TRP A 154 -21.04 -19.94 -11.23
N GLU A 155 -22.20 -19.73 -10.60
CA GLU A 155 -22.34 -19.75 -9.13
C GLU A 155 -22.07 -21.15 -8.57
N ASP A 156 -22.58 -22.21 -9.20
CA ASP A 156 -22.35 -23.60 -8.79
C ASP A 156 -20.86 -23.98 -8.88
N TRP A 157 -20.17 -23.56 -9.92
CA TRP A 157 -18.73 -23.68 -10.04
C TRP A 157 -18.02 -22.91 -8.92
N THR A 158 -18.33 -21.64 -8.76
CA THR A 158 -17.74 -20.80 -7.71
C THR A 158 -17.92 -21.43 -6.32
N GLN A 159 -19.11 -21.88 -6.00
CA GLN A 159 -19.39 -22.54 -4.73
C GLN A 159 -18.64 -23.85 -4.57
N THR A 160 -18.53 -24.65 -5.62
CA THR A 160 -17.95 -25.98 -5.56
C THR A 160 -16.43 -25.95 -5.45
N TYR A 161 -15.77 -25.10 -6.22
CA TYR A 161 -14.31 -25.07 -6.31
C TYR A 161 -13.66 -23.97 -5.46
N ASN A 162 -14.32 -22.83 -5.26
CA ASN A 162 -13.70 -21.68 -4.60
C ASN A 162 -14.24 -21.41 -3.18
N VAL A 163 -15.48 -21.81 -2.85
CA VAL A 163 -16.08 -21.45 -1.54
C VAL A 163 -16.14 -22.64 -0.60
N LYS A 164 -16.81 -23.73 -0.98
CA LYS A 164 -17.05 -24.88 -0.10
C LYS A 164 -15.78 -25.58 0.42
N PRO A 165 -14.72 -25.73 -0.37
CA PRO A 165 -13.49 -26.38 0.10
C PRO A 165 -12.70 -25.59 1.11
N ARG A 166 -12.99 -24.29 1.27
CA ARG A 166 -12.17 -23.35 2.04
C ARG A 166 -12.73 -23.11 3.44
N PRO A 167 -11.88 -23.03 4.47
CA PRO A 167 -12.28 -22.59 5.80
C PRO A 167 -12.85 -21.16 5.78
N LYS A 168 -13.93 -20.92 6.52
CA LYS A 168 -14.58 -19.57 6.56
C LYS A 168 -13.64 -18.44 6.94
N LYS A 169 -12.61 -18.70 7.77
CA LYS A 169 -11.62 -17.71 8.15
C LYS A 169 -10.71 -17.33 6.97
N GLU A 170 -10.36 -18.29 6.13
CA GLU A 170 -9.55 -18.06 4.93
C GLU A 170 -10.36 -17.29 3.91
N LEU A 171 -11.61 -17.70 3.63
CA LEU A 171 -12.53 -16.96 2.74
C LEU A 171 -12.70 -15.50 3.19
N ALA A 172 -12.79 -15.25 4.50
CA ALA A 172 -12.87 -13.89 5.01
C ALA A 172 -11.57 -13.09 4.76
N HIS A 173 -10.40 -13.74 4.88
CA HIS A 173 -9.11 -13.14 4.59
C HIS A 173 -8.97 -12.83 3.09
N GLU A 174 -9.31 -13.78 2.24
CA GLU A 174 -9.30 -13.65 0.77
C GLU A 174 -10.23 -12.54 0.31
N GLY A 175 -11.48 -12.52 0.78
CA GLY A 175 -12.43 -11.48 0.44
C GLY A 175 -11.96 -10.08 0.82
N LEU A 176 -11.34 -9.92 1.99
CA LEU A 176 -10.74 -8.65 2.41
C LEU A 176 -9.55 -8.26 1.53
N TRP A 177 -8.73 -9.23 1.13
CA TRP A 177 -7.58 -9.01 0.26
C TRP A 177 -8.02 -8.65 -1.17
N ILE A 178 -9.00 -9.36 -1.71
CA ILE A 178 -9.56 -9.07 -3.04
C ILE A 178 -10.14 -7.66 -3.08
N MET A 179 -10.91 -7.27 -2.06
CA MET A 179 -11.56 -5.95 -2.01
C MET A 179 -10.60 -4.79 -1.74
N GLU A 180 -9.42 -5.04 -1.20
CA GLU A 180 -8.45 -3.97 -0.89
C GLU A 180 -8.05 -3.21 -2.15
N GLY A 181 -8.18 -1.87 -2.15
CA GLY A 181 -7.74 -1.00 -3.24
C GLY A 181 -8.54 -1.12 -4.54
N GLN A 182 -9.64 -1.87 -4.57
CA GLN A 182 -10.54 -1.91 -5.71
C GLN A 182 -11.38 -0.64 -5.82
N ALA A 183 -11.92 -0.38 -7.00
CA ALA A 183 -12.89 0.67 -7.20
C ALA A 183 -14.14 0.47 -6.31
N PRO A 184 -14.83 1.52 -5.87
CA PRO A 184 -15.98 1.40 -4.97
C PRO A 184 -17.08 0.46 -5.49
N GLU A 185 -17.35 0.46 -6.78
CA GLU A 185 -18.31 -0.41 -7.45
C GLU A 185 -17.90 -1.89 -7.38
N ASP A 186 -16.62 -2.20 -7.57
CA ASP A 186 -16.07 -3.55 -7.47
C ASP A 186 -16.12 -4.05 -6.01
N GLN A 187 -15.80 -3.17 -5.05
CA GLN A 187 -15.94 -3.48 -3.62
C GLN A 187 -17.39 -3.78 -3.24
N GLU A 188 -18.33 -3.02 -3.78
CA GLU A 188 -19.75 -3.24 -3.52
C GLU A 188 -20.23 -4.55 -4.15
N LEU A 189 -19.79 -4.88 -5.38
CA LEU A 189 -20.08 -6.15 -6.04
C LEU A 189 -19.62 -7.32 -5.16
N MET A 190 -18.33 -7.34 -4.78
CA MET A 190 -17.77 -8.39 -3.93
C MET A 190 -18.47 -8.48 -2.57
N ALA A 191 -18.78 -7.34 -1.95
CA ALA A 191 -19.48 -7.32 -0.67
C ALA A 191 -20.90 -7.90 -0.75
N ARG A 192 -21.59 -7.75 -1.88
CA ARG A 192 -22.94 -8.29 -2.08
C ARG A 192 -22.97 -9.82 -2.21
N LEU A 193 -21.88 -10.46 -2.60
CA LEU A 193 -21.77 -11.94 -2.64
C LEU A 193 -21.85 -12.56 -1.24
N VAL A 194 -21.61 -11.78 -0.19
CA VAL A 194 -21.64 -12.26 1.19
C VAL A 194 -22.94 -11.81 1.88
N PRO A 195 -23.69 -12.72 2.53
CA PRO A 195 -24.90 -12.38 3.27
C PRO A 195 -24.68 -11.27 4.30
N PRO A 196 -25.70 -10.46 4.65
CA PRO A 196 -25.52 -9.22 5.42
C PRO A 196 -24.82 -9.40 6.77
N VAL A 197 -25.15 -10.45 7.54
CA VAL A 197 -24.57 -10.67 8.88
C VAL A 197 -23.11 -11.09 8.81
N PRO A 198 -22.72 -12.15 8.08
CA PRO A 198 -21.31 -12.46 7.87
C PRO A 198 -20.51 -11.31 7.27
N ARG A 199 -21.06 -10.59 6.30
CA ARG A 199 -20.45 -9.40 5.69
C ARG A 199 -20.12 -8.34 6.74
N TRP A 200 -21.06 -8.03 7.62
CA TRP A 200 -20.82 -7.07 8.70
C TRP A 200 -19.67 -7.54 9.62
N ILE A 201 -19.65 -8.82 9.99
CA ILE A 201 -18.57 -9.41 10.83
C ILE A 201 -17.22 -9.29 10.12
N ILE A 202 -17.15 -9.67 8.86
CA ILE A 202 -15.91 -9.60 8.06
C ILE A 202 -15.39 -8.15 8.01
N LEU A 203 -16.25 -7.22 7.64
CA LEU A 203 -15.85 -5.83 7.41
C LEU A 203 -15.56 -5.05 8.72
N ASN A 204 -16.18 -5.40 9.84
CA ASN A 204 -16.06 -4.62 11.07
C ASN A 204 -15.21 -5.31 12.16
N VAL A 205 -15.14 -6.62 12.17
CA VAL A 205 -14.41 -7.40 13.19
C VAL A 205 -13.13 -8.00 12.61
N LEU A 206 -13.24 -8.87 11.59
CA LEU A 206 -12.11 -9.62 11.05
C LEU A 206 -11.14 -8.73 10.26
N SER A 207 -11.64 -7.67 9.63
CA SER A 207 -10.82 -6.66 8.95
C SER A 207 -9.74 -6.02 9.82
N ARG A 208 -9.90 -6.01 11.17
CA ARG A 208 -8.87 -5.48 12.08
C ARG A 208 -7.59 -6.31 12.04
N GLY A 209 -7.74 -7.65 12.01
CA GLY A 209 -6.61 -8.58 11.90
C GLY A 209 -5.91 -8.45 10.55
N TYR A 210 -6.70 -8.42 9.48
CA TYR A 210 -6.21 -8.23 8.12
C TYR A 210 -5.41 -6.93 7.99
N ARG A 211 -5.94 -5.79 8.45
CA ARG A 211 -5.26 -4.49 8.40
C ARG A 211 -3.93 -4.46 9.17
N ARG A 212 -3.86 -5.14 10.32
CA ARG A 212 -2.59 -5.25 11.06
C ARG A 212 -1.56 -6.07 10.27
N ALA A 213 -1.99 -7.13 9.60
CA ALA A 213 -1.12 -7.94 8.76
C ALA A 213 -0.66 -7.16 7.52
N ALA A 214 -1.57 -6.47 6.83
CA ALA A 214 -1.26 -5.60 5.70
C ALA A 214 -0.29 -4.48 6.09
N PHE A 215 -0.52 -3.84 7.25
CA PHE A 215 0.40 -2.83 7.76
C PHE A 215 1.82 -3.39 8.01
N ARG A 216 1.94 -4.60 8.56
CA ARG A 216 3.26 -5.23 8.75
C ARG A 216 3.97 -5.51 7.43
N ARG A 217 3.23 -5.90 6.38
CA ARG A 217 3.78 -6.16 5.03
C ARG A 217 4.21 -4.88 4.34
N TRP A 218 3.32 -3.91 4.27
CA TRP A 218 3.43 -2.75 3.40
C TRP A 218 3.98 -1.51 4.10
N GLN A 219 4.06 -1.53 5.43
CA GLN A 219 4.61 -0.44 6.29
C GLN A 219 3.95 0.93 6.13
N ALA A 220 2.94 1.15 5.44
CA ALA A 220 2.26 2.41 5.24
C ALA A 220 1.35 2.43 4.01
N GLN A 221 1.31 1.36 3.25
CA GLN A 221 0.50 1.24 2.03
C GLN A 221 -0.75 0.38 2.25
N ALA A 222 -1.04 -0.02 3.47
CA ALA A 222 -2.33 -0.60 3.77
C ALA A 222 -3.39 0.49 3.58
N ASP A 223 -4.21 0.36 2.55
CA ASP A 223 -5.38 1.20 2.39
C ASP A 223 -6.20 1.13 3.67
N ALA A 224 -6.13 2.20 4.45
CA ALA A 224 -7.04 2.34 5.56
C ALA A 224 -8.46 2.38 4.96
N PRO A 225 -9.45 1.77 5.60
CA PRO A 225 -10.84 1.79 5.11
C PRO A 225 -11.47 3.21 5.13
N TRP A 226 -10.69 4.18 5.46
CA TRP A 226 -10.84 5.59 5.25
C TRP A 226 -9.63 6.04 4.45
N PRO A 227 -9.80 6.85 3.42
CA PRO A 227 -8.73 7.31 2.56
C PRO A 227 -7.87 8.36 3.28
N LEU A 228 -7.23 7.98 4.40
CA LEU A 228 -6.12 8.69 4.99
C LEU A 228 -4.85 8.14 4.37
N LEU A 229 -4.08 9.00 3.76
CA LEU A 229 -2.77 8.64 3.29
C LEU A 229 -1.88 8.34 4.50
N VAL A 230 -1.54 7.08 4.71
CA VAL A 230 -0.76 6.61 5.88
C VAL A 230 0.75 6.78 5.69
N SER A 231 1.19 7.09 4.47
CA SER A 231 2.55 7.52 4.15
C SER A 231 2.55 8.41 2.92
N GLY A 232 3.58 9.18 2.77
CA GLY A 232 3.77 10.00 1.59
C GLY A 232 5.18 10.57 1.55
N SER A 233 5.59 10.99 0.36
CA SER A 233 6.87 11.65 0.14
C SER A 233 6.68 12.81 -0.83
N ASN A 234 7.43 13.88 -0.59
CA ASN A 234 7.60 14.98 -1.52
C ASN A 234 9.09 15.25 -1.71
N THR A 235 9.45 15.61 -2.92
CA THR A 235 10.80 16.05 -3.26
C THR A 235 10.71 17.42 -3.93
N VAL A 236 11.55 18.34 -3.51
CA VAL A 236 11.72 19.66 -4.12
C VAL A 236 13.20 19.96 -4.28
N GLU A 237 13.54 20.75 -5.30
CA GLU A 237 14.88 21.25 -5.53
C GLU A 237 14.90 22.74 -5.20
N VAL A 238 15.87 23.16 -4.39
CA VAL A 238 15.97 24.54 -3.90
C VAL A 238 17.36 25.12 -4.16
N ALA A 239 17.42 26.41 -4.49
CA ALA A 239 18.66 27.10 -4.76
C ALA A 239 19.31 27.59 -3.44
N ALA A 240 19.58 26.65 -2.54
CA ALA A 240 20.27 26.86 -1.28
C ALA A 240 21.17 25.66 -1.00
N SER A 241 22.36 25.85 -0.42
CA SER A 241 23.25 24.73 -0.09
C SER A 241 22.66 23.84 1.01
N PRO A 242 23.11 22.57 1.15
CA PRO A 242 22.67 21.71 2.26
C PRO A 242 22.88 22.34 3.64
N ALA A 243 23.97 23.05 3.84
CA ALA A 243 24.26 23.80 5.08
C ALA A 243 23.22 24.88 5.37
N GLN A 244 22.83 25.65 4.36
CA GLN A 244 21.80 26.68 4.50
C GLN A 244 20.42 26.07 4.80
N VAL A 245 20.03 25.02 4.11
CA VAL A 245 18.77 24.30 4.39
C VAL A 245 18.81 23.72 5.81
N TRP A 246 19.93 23.11 6.20
CA TRP A 246 20.11 22.54 7.52
C TRP A 246 20.00 23.60 8.63
N SER A 247 20.54 24.77 8.44
CA SER A 247 20.48 25.85 9.44
C SER A 247 19.05 26.28 9.77
N VAL A 248 18.13 26.16 8.83
CA VAL A 248 16.70 26.43 9.05
C VAL A 248 15.97 25.19 9.59
N LEU A 249 16.25 24.02 9.04
CA LEU A 249 15.60 22.76 9.40
C LEU A 249 15.97 22.30 10.82
N ALA A 250 17.23 22.44 11.20
CA ALA A 250 17.76 22.02 12.50
C ALA A 250 17.27 22.87 13.67
N ASP A 251 16.97 24.13 13.46
CA ASP A 251 16.32 24.95 14.50
C ASP A 251 14.80 24.69 14.46
N VAL A 252 14.36 23.72 15.23
CA VAL A 252 12.93 23.36 15.26
C VAL A 252 12.01 24.52 15.66
N ARG A 253 12.54 25.58 16.30
CA ARG A 253 11.77 26.79 16.67
C ARG A 253 11.38 27.59 15.43
N ARG A 254 12.08 27.37 14.30
CA ARG A 254 11.81 27.99 13.00
C ARG A 254 10.75 27.26 12.19
N VAL A 255 10.31 26.06 12.61
CA VAL A 255 9.24 25.30 11.92
C VAL A 255 8.00 26.15 11.65
N PRO A 256 7.53 27.04 12.55
CA PRO A 256 6.39 27.92 12.27
C PRO A 256 6.58 28.90 11.10
N GLU A 257 7.81 29.15 10.67
CA GLU A 257 8.10 30.06 9.56
C GLU A 257 7.77 29.42 8.19
N TRP A 258 7.82 28.09 8.11
CA TRP A 258 7.61 27.37 6.85
C TRP A 258 6.47 26.35 6.88
N SER A 259 6.02 25.87 8.05
CA SER A 259 4.93 24.92 8.16
C SER A 259 3.56 25.58 8.01
N HIS A 260 2.65 24.93 7.24
CA HIS A 260 1.27 25.39 7.08
C HIS A 260 0.41 25.16 8.32
N GLU A 261 0.77 24.22 9.20
CA GLU A 261 -0.04 23.86 10.36
C GLU A 261 0.64 24.11 11.71
N CYS A 262 1.95 24.06 11.78
CA CYS A 262 2.68 24.22 13.03
C CYS A 262 2.92 25.71 13.29
N HIS A 263 2.38 26.23 14.39
CA HIS A 263 2.47 27.65 14.72
C HIS A 263 3.34 27.96 15.94
N HIS A 264 3.80 26.93 16.68
CA HIS A 264 4.71 27.09 17.80
C HIS A 264 5.45 25.78 18.08
N VAL A 265 6.75 25.88 18.32
CA VAL A 265 7.59 24.74 18.72
C VAL A 265 8.47 25.14 19.91
N ALA A 266 8.63 24.22 20.86
CA ALA A 266 9.51 24.38 21.99
C ALA A 266 10.27 23.08 22.27
N TRP A 267 11.55 23.21 22.60
CA TRP A 267 12.32 22.10 23.13
C TRP A 267 11.77 21.62 24.49
N LEU A 268 11.94 20.36 24.79
CA LEU A 268 11.51 19.72 26.04
C LEU A 268 12.71 19.12 26.78
N GLY A 269 12.57 19.01 28.10
CA GLY A 269 13.58 18.32 28.94
C GLY A 269 14.94 19.00 29.00
N GLY A 270 14.97 20.34 28.85
CA GLY A 270 16.21 21.12 28.90
C GLY A 270 17.07 21.08 27.63
N ALA A 271 16.59 20.45 26.56
CA ALA A 271 17.27 20.50 25.26
C ALA A 271 17.24 21.93 24.70
N THR A 272 18.36 22.38 24.14
CA THR A 272 18.51 23.70 23.51
C THR A 272 18.83 23.56 22.00
N GLU A 273 19.29 22.40 21.62
CA GLU A 273 19.70 22.06 20.26
C GLU A 273 19.30 20.62 19.90
N GLY A 274 19.40 20.28 18.62
CA GLY A 274 19.05 18.97 18.10
C GLY A 274 20.16 17.93 18.33
N ALA A 275 19.74 16.75 18.79
CA ALA A 275 20.56 15.56 18.89
C ALA A 275 19.63 14.34 18.89
N VAL A 276 20.16 13.15 18.64
CA VAL A 276 19.41 11.89 18.82
C VAL A 276 18.93 11.78 20.27
N GLY A 277 17.64 11.54 20.44
CA GLY A 277 16.99 11.51 21.74
C GLY A 277 16.46 12.88 22.24
N ALA A 278 16.87 13.98 21.62
CA ALA A 278 16.32 15.30 21.94
C ALA A 278 14.81 15.33 21.68
N ARG A 279 14.08 16.04 22.54
CA ARG A 279 12.62 16.10 22.48
C ARG A 279 12.15 17.53 22.26
N PHE A 280 11.13 17.71 21.46
CA PHE A 280 10.44 18.98 21.27
C PHE A 280 8.93 18.77 21.17
N LYS A 281 8.16 19.83 21.26
CA LYS A 281 6.70 19.82 21.15
C LYS A 281 6.25 20.82 20.11
N GLY A 282 5.62 20.32 19.06
CA GLY A 282 4.95 21.13 18.05
C GLY A 282 3.48 21.36 18.42
N SER A 283 3.02 22.61 18.31
CA SER A 283 1.63 23.00 18.45
C SER A 283 1.08 23.36 17.07
N ASN A 284 0.01 22.69 16.67
CA ASN A 284 -0.55 22.73 15.33
C ASN A 284 -1.98 23.28 15.33
N ARG A 285 -2.40 23.87 14.19
CA ARG A 285 -3.75 24.36 13.98
C ARG A 285 -4.14 24.25 12.50
N VAL A 286 -5.31 23.69 12.24
CA VAL A 286 -5.96 23.74 10.93
C VAL A 286 -7.40 24.19 11.14
N GLY A 287 -7.76 25.35 10.65
CA GLY A 287 -9.06 25.96 10.92
C GLY A 287 -9.32 26.15 12.42
N ARG A 288 -10.36 25.49 12.94
CA ARG A 288 -10.72 25.51 14.38
C ARG A 288 -10.08 24.37 15.18
N VAL A 289 -9.51 23.37 14.53
CA VAL A 289 -8.92 22.20 15.20
C VAL A 289 -7.50 22.56 15.65
N ARG A 290 -7.21 22.30 16.94
CA ARG A 290 -5.88 22.50 17.53
C ARG A 290 -5.41 21.21 18.18
N TRP A 291 -4.11 20.91 18.02
CA TRP A 291 -3.48 19.77 18.70
C TRP A 291 -2.00 20.04 18.92
N ALA A 292 -1.41 19.27 19.79
CA ALA A 292 0.03 19.34 20.04
C ALA A 292 0.64 17.94 19.97
N ARG A 293 1.88 17.86 19.50
CA ARG A 293 2.63 16.63 19.33
C ARG A 293 3.97 16.71 20.05
N PRO A 294 4.23 15.85 21.03
CA PRO A 294 5.59 15.59 21.47
C PRO A 294 6.31 14.79 20.39
N CYS A 295 7.51 15.23 20.08
CA CYS A 295 8.40 14.65 19.10
C CYS A 295 9.69 14.20 19.77
N THR A 296 10.29 13.13 19.25
CA THR A 296 11.60 12.62 19.70
C THR A 296 12.47 12.43 18.46
N VAL A 297 13.63 13.04 18.44
CA VAL A 297 14.61 12.89 17.35
C VAL A 297 15.20 11.48 17.39
N THR A 298 15.12 10.75 16.27
CA THR A 298 15.63 9.38 16.13
C THR A 298 16.85 9.28 15.21
N ALA A 299 17.06 10.27 14.31
CA ALA A 299 18.30 10.43 13.58
C ALA A 299 18.62 11.92 13.41
N TRP A 300 19.89 12.28 13.54
CA TRP A 300 20.40 13.63 13.44
C TRP A 300 21.75 13.60 12.74
N GLU A 301 21.73 13.81 11.43
CA GLU A 301 22.91 13.80 10.56
C GLU A 301 23.01 15.20 9.93
N PRO A 302 23.87 16.09 10.45
CA PRO A 302 23.98 17.45 9.95
C PRO A 302 24.13 17.50 8.43
N GLU A 303 23.38 18.42 7.80
CA GLU A 303 23.35 18.68 6.36
C GLU A 303 22.89 17.48 5.49
N ARG A 304 22.48 16.35 6.11
CA ARG A 304 22.09 15.15 5.39
C ARG A 304 20.71 14.63 5.77
N ARG A 305 20.44 14.48 7.08
CA ARG A 305 19.22 13.77 7.48
C ARG A 305 18.74 14.15 8.88
N LEU A 306 17.44 14.42 8.98
CA LEU A 306 16.71 14.56 10.24
C LEU A 306 15.55 13.57 10.25
N VAL A 307 15.45 12.76 11.30
CA VAL A 307 14.30 11.90 11.56
C VAL A 307 13.78 12.13 12.95
N PHE A 308 12.46 12.24 13.08
CA PHE A 308 11.81 12.28 14.39
C PHE A 308 10.48 11.52 14.38
N GLU A 309 10.16 10.93 15.52
CA GLU A 309 8.86 10.32 15.77
C GLU A 309 7.96 11.28 16.54
N THR A 310 6.66 11.27 16.20
CA THR A 310 5.63 11.95 16.99
C THR A 310 4.71 10.93 17.65
N LYS A 311 4.20 11.28 18.83
CA LYS A 311 3.20 10.47 19.52
C LYS A 311 1.97 11.30 19.82
N GLY A 312 0.80 10.76 19.53
CA GLY A 312 -0.48 11.37 19.86
C GLY A 312 -0.91 11.08 21.29
N PRO A 313 -2.01 11.70 21.73
CA PRO A 313 -2.55 11.55 23.07
C PRO A 313 -2.87 10.08 23.34
N LEU A 314 -2.56 9.62 24.56
CA LEU A 314 -2.78 8.23 25.02
C LEU A 314 -2.20 7.16 24.07
N GLY A 315 -1.25 7.54 23.20
CA GLY A 315 -0.69 6.65 22.22
C GLY A 315 -1.69 6.16 21.14
N LEU A 316 -2.75 6.90 20.87
CA LEU A 316 -3.75 6.57 19.86
C LEU A 316 -3.18 6.56 18.44
N ASP A 317 -2.15 7.35 18.21
CA ASP A 317 -1.38 7.37 16.97
C ASP A 317 0.10 7.66 17.23
N ALA A 318 0.91 7.30 16.25
CA ALA A 318 2.32 7.65 16.16
C ALA A 318 2.70 7.78 14.68
N SER A 319 3.61 8.70 14.38
CA SER A 319 4.14 8.88 13.03
C SER A 319 5.63 9.19 13.05
N GLU A 320 6.31 8.77 12.00
CA GLU A 320 7.71 9.10 11.73
C GLU A 320 7.78 10.13 10.61
N TRP A 321 8.69 11.06 10.73
CA TRP A 321 8.97 12.11 9.76
C TRP A 321 10.43 12.09 9.43
N THR A 322 10.75 12.07 8.14
CA THR A 322 12.12 12.07 7.64
C THR A 322 12.32 13.22 6.70
N PHE A 323 13.42 13.95 6.88
CA PHE A 323 13.95 14.92 5.94
C PHE A 323 15.32 14.45 5.48
N GLY A 324 15.50 14.27 4.18
CA GLY A 324 16.76 13.98 3.53
C GLY A 324 17.21 15.17 2.71
N LEU A 325 18.50 15.51 2.77
CA LEU A 325 19.14 16.58 2.02
C LEU A 325 20.24 15.98 1.15
N GLU A 326 20.18 16.22 -0.14
CA GLU A 326 21.18 15.78 -1.10
C GLU A 326 21.66 16.98 -1.92
N PRO A 327 22.97 17.18 -2.09
CA PRO A 327 23.48 18.17 -3.01
C PRO A 327 22.93 17.93 -4.43
N HIS A 328 22.44 18.96 -5.08
CA HIS A 328 21.91 18.87 -6.44
C HIS A 328 22.23 20.13 -7.25
N GLY A 329 23.13 19.99 -8.23
CA GLY A 329 23.66 21.13 -8.95
C GLY A 329 24.31 22.13 -7.99
N THR A 330 23.88 23.42 -8.03
CA THR A 330 24.33 24.46 -7.11
C THR A 330 23.44 24.59 -5.86
N GLY A 331 22.46 23.71 -5.69
CA GLY A 331 21.49 23.76 -4.60
C GLY A 331 21.35 22.43 -3.88
N THR A 332 20.15 22.18 -3.36
CA THR A 332 19.81 20.99 -2.56
C THR A 332 18.51 20.37 -3.05
N ARG A 333 18.49 19.05 -3.19
CA ARG A 333 17.28 18.27 -3.28
C ARG A 333 16.83 17.90 -1.87
N ILE A 334 15.65 18.39 -1.48
CA ILE A 334 15.03 18.11 -0.18
C ILE A 334 13.96 17.04 -0.39
N THR A 335 14.09 15.92 0.30
CA THR A 335 13.04 14.89 0.34
C THR A 335 12.44 14.83 1.74
N GLN A 336 11.16 15.12 1.85
CA GLN A 336 10.38 14.92 3.08
C GLN A 336 9.49 13.72 2.92
N SER A 337 9.54 12.78 3.84
CA SER A 337 8.58 11.68 3.93
C SER A 337 7.96 11.59 5.31
N PHE A 338 6.74 11.07 5.35
CA PHE A 338 6.06 10.72 6.58
C PHE A 338 5.49 9.31 6.51
N ARG A 339 5.40 8.66 7.66
CA ARG A 339 4.83 7.34 7.82
C ARG A 339 4.06 7.26 9.14
N ILE A 340 2.80 6.78 9.09
CA ILE A 340 2.02 6.52 10.29
C ILE A 340 2.43 5.15 10.83
N LEU A 341 3.09 5.13 11.99
CA LEU A 341 3.55 3.91 12.66
C LEU A 341 2.42 3.18 13.37
N ARG A 342 1.45 3.93 13.86
CA ARG A 342 0.26 3.41 14.55
C ARG A 342 -0.88 4.39 14.47
N MET A 343 -2.10 3.88 14.31
CA MET A 343 -3.34 4.68 14.42
C MET A 343 -4.48 3.80 14.91
N ALA A 344 -5.13 4.20 16.00
CA ALA A 344 -6.35 3.54 16.44
C ALA A 344 -7.47 3.77 15.42
N GLY A 345 -8.20 2.73 15.07
CA GLY A 345 -9.16 2.78 13.96
C GLY A 345 -10.24 3.83 14.12
N TRP A 346 -10.83 3.98 15.30
CA TRP A 346 -11.82 5.02 15.57
C TRP A 346 -11.23 6.43 15.51
N PHE A 347 -9.96 6.59 15.95
CA PHE A 347 -9.26 7.87 15.92
C PHE A 347 -8.94 8.29 14.48
N GLY A 348 -8.51 7.37 13.63
CA GLY A 348 -8.33 7.63 12.21
C GLY A 348 -9.62 8.11 11.52
N ARG A 349 -10.78 7.51 11.85
CA ARG A 349 -12.08 7.98 11.35
C ARG A 349 -12.39 9.39 11.81
N LEU A 350 -12.10 9.70 13.07
CA LEU A 350 -12.29 11.05 13.61
C LEU A 350 -11.42 12.06 12.86
N VAL A 351 -10.13 11.77 12.67
CA VAL A 351 -9.20 12.61 11.92
C VAL A 351 -9.69 12.80 10.48
N HIS A 352 -10.07 11.72 9.79
CA HIS A 352 -10.61 11.78 8.43
C HIS A 352 -11.83 12.70 8.31
N ARG A 353 -12.70 12.68 9.31
CA ARG A 353 -13.93 13.49 9.33
C ARG A 353 -13.68 14.96 9.70
N THR A 354 -12.79 15.21 10.66
CA THR A 354 -12.58 16.54 11.24
C THR A 354 -11.46 17.33 10.57
N LEU A 355 -10.55 16.66 9.89
CA LEU A 355 -9.39 17.25 9.21
C LEU A 355 -9.32 16.77 7.74
N PRO A 356 -10.21 17.25 6.84
CA PRO A 356 -10.19 16.83 5.43
C PRO A 356 -8.82 17.02 4.74
N ALA A 357 -8.07 18.07 5.10
CA ALA A 357 -6.72 18.31 4.60
C ALA A 357 -5.72 17.20 4.95
N HIS A 358 -6.00 16.39 5.98
CA HIS A 358 -5.15 15.26 6.35
C HIS A 358 -5.46 13.96 5.60
N ARG A 359 -6.46 13.95 4.71
CA ARG A 359 -6.74 12.81 3.81
C ARG A 359 -5.59 12.60 2.83
N ASP A 360 -5.08 13.68 2.27
CA ASP A 360 -3.82 13.70 1.53
C ASP A 360 -3.06 14.98 1.91
N ARG A 361 -1.97 14.83 2.64
CA ARG A 361 -1.15 15.94 3.13
C ARG A 361 -0.07 16.36 2.14
N ARG A 362 0.19 15.57 1.09
CA ARG A 362 1.32 15.81 0.17
C ARG A 362 1.31 17.21 -0.48
N PRO A 363 0.17 17.74 -0.96
CA PRO A 363 0.18 19.07 -1.58
C PRO A 363 0.65 20.16 -0.61
N ALA A 364 0.08 20.21 0.61
CA ALA A 364 0.44 21.20 1.62
C ALA A 364 1.89 21.04 2.12
N LEU A 365 2.34 19.80 2.31
CA LEU A 365 3.73 19.51 2.70
C LEU A 365 4.73 19.89 1.59
N ARG A 366 4.35 19.78 0.32
CA ARG A 366 5.19 20.26 -0.79
C ARG A 366 5.38 21.77 -0.75
N GLU A 367 4.32 22.52 -0.46
CA GLU A 367 4.41 23.97 -0.28
C GLU A 367 5.28 24.34 0.93
N ASP A 368 5.20 23.57 2.03
CA ASP A 368 6.08 23.75 3.19
C ASP A 368 7.56 23.62 2.81
N LEU A 369 7.91 22.63 1.99
CA LEU A 369 9.29 22.46 1.52
C LEU A 369 9.77 23.60 0.63
N VAL A 370 8.90 24.15 -0.20
CA VAL A 370 9.23 25.33 -1.02
C VAL A 370 9.53 26.51 -0.12
N ARG A 371 8.67 26.79 0.90
CA ARG A 371 8.91 27.86 1.88
C ARG A 371 10.19 27.67 2.69
N LEU A 372 10.48 26.41 3.10
CA LEU A 372 11.74 26.06 3.75
C LEU A 372 12.96 26.45 2.88
N GLY A 373 12.90 26.13 1.59
CA GLY A 373 13.95 26.47 0.64
C GLY A 373 14.13 27.97 0.43
N GLU A 374 13.02 28.72 0.38
CA GLU A 374 13.04 30.19 0.28
C GLU A 374 13.70 30.84 1.53
N LEU A 375 13.34 30.36 2.71
CA LEU A 375 13.93 30.80 3.97
C LEU A 375 15.43 30.49 4.06
N ALA A 376 15.81 29.27 3.60
CA ALA A 376 17.20 28.85 3.57
C ALA A 376 18.06 29.78 2.66
N ARG A 377 17.51 30.15 1.50
CA ARG A 377 18.15 31.07 0.56
C ARG A 377 18.28 32.48 1.15
N ALA A 378 17.23 32.97 1.81
CA ALA A 378 17.23 34.30 2.42
C ALA A 378 18.17 34.42 3.63
N SER A 379 18.46 33.28 4.29
CA SER A 379 19.40 33.23 5.45
C SER A 379 20.87 33.19 5.04
N ALA A 380 21.19 33.24 3.74
CA ALA A 380 22.58 33.39 3.27
C ALA A 380 23.15 34.70 3.73
N PRO A 381 24.38 34.77 4.32
CA PRO A 381 25.06 36.03 4.53
C PRO A 381 25.21 36.72 3.18
N ALA A 382 24.84 37.99 3.11
CA ALA A 382 25.03 38.80 1.91
C ALA A 382 26.49 38.63 1.47
N THR A 383 26.72 38.08 0.29
CA THR A 383 28.03 38.09 -0.33
C THR A 383 28.44 39.56 -0.45
N VAL A 384 29.37 40.01 0.42
CA VAL A 384 30.02 41.30 0.26
C VAL A 384 30.76 41.19 -1.07
N SER A 385 30.18 41.81 -2.11
CA SER A 385 30.91 42.07 -3.34
C SER A 385 32.10 42.94 -2.94
N ALA A 386 33.28 42.35 -2.97
CA ALA A 386 34.52 43.13 -2.84
C ALA A 386 34.64 44.10 -4.01
N PRO A 387 35.13 45.29 -3.79
CA PRO A 387 35.23 46.34 -4.78
C PRO A 387 36.21 46.04 -5.93
#